data_a698a2a0604a526618730c64cc476a6f
#
_entry.id   a698a2a0604a526618730c64cc476a6f
#
_cell.length_a   1.000
_cell.length_b   1.000
_cell.length_c   1.000
_cell.angle_alpha   90.00
_cell.angle_beta   90.00
_cell.angle_gamma   90.00
#
_symmetry.space_group_name_H-M   'P 1'
#
loop_
_entity.id
_entity.type
_entity.pdbx_description
1 polymer ?
#
loop_
_entity_poly.entity_id
_entity_poly.type
_entity_poly.pdbx_seq_one_letter_code
_entity_poly.pdbx_strand_id
1 'polypeptide(L)'
;MKRRRYVIGILLCVTALLQAQDSVKSFDEFFVAGMDKIDGVFPVYVAEKEIYLEIPEKYIGREIEVSGQIDRGFDLLNRPVDGLGVVRIISPDKATICFQKPFYTERILDEKSTYQQSFSLSNMQPAGKSYPVVAYSKEQGAIIRITEYLMTGDDWFSYNDSFIRSLVPELSEIMKIHPFKEGVSFTVRRYHGVEAERYMLSSSAIILPEGSMPLEVTCAVRLLPLKKDQIRLADYRIPYRTLSFKDYSQNPYCMVEDSLILRWDMSQPLTFYVDTLFPKEYFQAVKE
;
A
#
# COMPACT_ATOMS: atom_id res chain seq x y z
N MET A 1 36.79 23.30 -43.01
CA MET A 1 35.64 22.39 -43.26
C MET A 1 35.59 21.16 -42.32
N LYS A 2 35.98 21.27 -41.01
CA LYS A 2 35.97 20.09 -40.10
C LYS A 2 35.02 20.22 -38.88
N ARG A 3 34.31 21.32 -38.72
CA ARG A 3 33.41 21.54 -37.54
C ARG A 3 31.94 21.15 -37.70
N ARG A 4 31.49 20.77 -38.89
CA ARG A 4 30.08 20.45 -39.16
C ARG A 4 29.70 18.95 -38.91
N ARG A 5 30.66 18.08 -38.74
CA ARG A 5 30.39 16.61 -38.57
C ARG A 5 30.13 16.18 -37.15
N TYR A 6 30.51 16.98 -36.12
CA TYR A 6 30.28 16.60 -34.71
C TYR A 6 28.92 17.01 -34.19
N VAL A 7 28.26 17.99 -34.79
CA VAL A 7 26.92 18.46 -34.33
C VAL A 7 25.83 17.46 -34.72
N ILE A 8 25.97 16.77 -35.84
CA ILE A 8 25.00 15.79 -36.31
C ILE A 8 25.06 14.47 -35.48
N GLY A 9 26.24 14.08 -35.02
CA GLY A 9 26.40 12.89 -34.15
C GLY A 9 25.81 13.07 -32.78
N ILE A 10 25.86 14.23 -32.18
CA ILE A 10 25.29 14.52 -30.85
C ILE A 10 23.77 14.64 -30.93
N LEU A 11 23.21 15.15 -32.02
CA LEU A 11 21.76 15.26 -32.19
C LEU A 11 21.09 13.89 -32.38
N LEU A 12 21.79 12.95 -33.04
CA LEU A 12 21.31 11.56 -33.21
C LEU A 12 21.38 10.72 -31.93
N CYS A 13 22.34 10.98 -31.03
CA CYS A 13 22.39 10.32 -29.71
C CYS A 13 21.33 10.85 -28.73
N VAL A 14 20.95 12.13 -28.82
CA VAL A 14 19.92 12.71 -27.96
C VAL A 14 18.52 12.24 -28.35
N THR A 15 18.26 11.98 -29.62
CA THR A 15 16.97 11.42 -30.08
C THR A 15 16.79 9.95 -29.76
N ALA A 16 17.87 9.18 -29.58
CA ALA A 16 17.81 7.76 -29.20
C ALA A 16 17.54 7.56 -27.68
N LEU A 17 17.78 8.56 -26.85
CA LEU A 17 17.51 8.53 -25.41
C LEU A 17 16.09 8.95 -25.04
N LEU A 18 15.29 9.45 -25.98
CA LEU A 18 13.93 9.93 -25.78
C LEU A 18 12.84 8.92 -26.20
N GLN A 19 13.18 7.68 -26.52
CA GLN A 19 12.23 6.69 -27.06
C GLN A 19 12.09 5.40 -26.23
N ALA A 20 12.26 5.47 -24.91
CA ALA A 20 11.86 4.36 -24.04
C ALA A 20 10.75 4.82 -23.09
N GLN A 21 9.73 5.48 -23.60
CA GLN A 21 8.44 5.49 -22.96
C GLN A 21 7.75 4.22 -23.45
N ASP A 22 7.79 3.16 -22.62
CA ASP A 22 7.04 1.94 -22.89
C ASP A 22 5.59 2.34 -23.13
N SER A 23 5.15 2.25 -24.37
CA SER A 23 3.77 2.55 -24.73
C SER A 23 2.89 1.54 -24.02
N VAL A 24 1.82 2.03 -23.36
CA VAL A 24 0.82 1.17 -22.72
C VAL A 24 0.34 0.14 -23.72
N LYS A 25 0.52 -1.14 -23.40
CA LYS A 25 0.17 -2.27 -24.28
C LYS A 25 -1.36 -2.43 -24.38
N SER A 26 -1.83 -2.96 -25.49
CA SER A 26 -3.20 -3.47 -25.56
C SER A 26 -3.33 -4.70 -24.66
N PHE A 27 -4.54 -5.04 -24.25
CA PHE A 27 -4.76 -6.23 -23.41
C PHE A 27 -4.29 -7.53 -24.07
N ASP A 28 -4.53 -7.68 -25.36
CA ASP A 28 -4.16 -8.89 -26.11
C ASP A 28 -2.65 -9.01 -26.31
N GLU A 29 -1.91 -7.91 -26.27
CA GLU A 29 -0.43 -7.91 -26.24
C GLU A 29 0.13 -8.17 -24.85
N PHE A 30 -0.62 -7.83 -23.82
CA PHE A 30 -0.23 -8.04 -22.42
C PHE A 30 -0.55 -9.47 -21.97
N PHE A 31 -1.80 -9.92 -22.21
CA PHE A 31 -2.28 -11.21 -21.71
C PHE A 31 -1.97 -12.33 -22.70
N VAL A 32 -0.79 -12.92 -22.50
CA VAL A 32 -0.26 -13.97 -23.40
C VAL A 32 -0.45 -15.37 -22.81
N ALA A 33 -0.24 -16.39 -23.65
CA ALA A 33 -0.30 -17.80 -23.24
C ALA A 33 0.66 -18.08 -22.07
N GLY A 34 0.17 -18.76 -21.04
CA GLY A 34 0.94 -19.07 -19.82
C GLY A 34 0.79 -18.03 -18.70
N MET A 35 -0.01 -16.98 -18.91
CA MET A 35 -0.39 -16.05 -17.86
C MET A 35 -1.70 -16.47 -17.20
N ASP A 36 -1.72 -16.55 -15.88
CA ASP A 36 -2.91 -16.85 -15.09
C ASP A 36 -3.58 -15.57 -14.62
N LYS A 37 -4.93 -15.57 -14.60
CA LYS A 37 -5.73 -14.50 -14.02
C LYS A 37 -6.42 -14.99 -12.76
N ILE A 38 -6.29 -14.26 -11.67
CA ILE A 38 -6.99 -14.48 -10.40
C ILE A 38 -8.02 -13.35 -10.27
N ASP A 39 -9.30 -13.72 -10.35
CA ASP A 39 -10.39 -12.76 -10.24
C ASP A 39 -10.62 -12.30 -8.80
N GLY A 40 -11.04 -11.05 -8.63
CA GLY A 40 -11.32 -10.43 -7.35
C GLY A 40 -11.72 -8.97 -7.48
N VAL A 41 -11.82 -8.27 -6.36
CA VAL A 41 -12.03 -6.81 -6.32
C VAL A 41 -10.91 -6.09 -7.06
N PHE A 42 -9.70 -6.58 -6.88
CA PHE A 42 -8.51 -6.22 -7.65
C PHE A 42 -8.02 -7.49 -8.35
N PRO A 43 -8.30 -7.66 -9.64
CA PRO A 43 -7.79 -8.81 -10.37
C PRO A 43 -6.26 -8.83 -10.40
N VAL A 44 -5.69 -10.02 -10.32
CA VAL A 44 -4.23 -10.22 -10.34
C VAL A 44 -3.87 -11.08 -11.52
N TYR A 45 -2.83 -10.69 -12.25
CA TYR A 45 -2.25 -11.49 -13.33
C TYR A 45 -0.88 -11.99 -12.92
N VAL A 46 -0.64 -13.27 -13.18
CA VAL A 46 0.60 -13.96 -12.82
C VAL A 46 1.24 -14.50 -14.09
N ALA A 47 2.47 -14.10 -14.36
CA ALA A 47 3.26 -14.58 -15.47
C ALA A 47 4.62 -15.04 -14.95
N GLU A 48 4.82 -16.35 -14.82
CA GLU A 48 6.03 -16.94 -14.21
C GLU A 48 6.33 -16.35 -12.82
N LYS A 49 7.24 -15.38 -12.74
CA LYS A 49 7.62 -14.69 -11.51
C LYS A 49 7.09 -13.25 -11.42
N GLU A 50 6.37 -12.79 -12.45
CA GLU A 50 5.85 -11.43 -12.52
C GLU A 50 4.40 -11.38 -12.03
N ILE A 51 4.11 -10.39 -11.19
CA ILE A 51 2.79 -10.14 -10.64
C ILE A 51 2.32 -8.76 -11.06
N TYR A 52 1.12 -8.73 -11.57
CA TYR A 52 0.44 -7.50 -11.99
C TYR A 52 -0.88 -7.36 -11.25
N LEU A 53 -1.18 -6.14 -10.83
CA LEU A 53 -2.43 -5.78 -10.16
C LEU A 53 -3.26 -4.92 -11.10
N GLU A 54 -4.50 -5.32 -11.33
CA GLU A 54 -5.45 -4.49 -12.03
C GLU A 54 -6.17 -3.56 -11.04
N ILE A 55 -6.18 -2.29 -11.37
CA ILE A 55 -6.97 -1.26 -10.70
C ILE A 55 -8.19 -0.96 -11.57
N PRO A 56 -9.37 -1.51 -11.27
CA PRO A 56 -10.60 -1.23 -12.03
C PRO A 56 -10.90 0.27 -12.08
N GLU A 57 -11.34 0.79 -13.22
CA GLU A 57 -11.62 2.20 -13.44
C GLU A 57 -12.56 2.78 -12.36
N LYS A 58 -13.56 2.01 -11.95
CA LYS A 58 -14.54 2.38 -10.91
C LYS A 58 -13.90 2.67 -9.51
N TYR A 59 -12.66 2.29 -9.32
CA TYR A 59 -11.94 2.53 -8.05
C TYR A 59 -10.95 3.70 -8.14
N ILE A 60 -10.83 4.35 -9.28
CA ILE A 60 -10.11 5.62 -9.37
C ILE A 60 -10.84 6.65 -8.48
N GLY A 61 -10.08 7.37 -7.67
CA GLY A 61 -10.60 8.30 -6.66
C GLY A 61 -10.97 7.67 -5.31
N ARG A 62 -11.00 6.31 -5.24
CA ARG A 62 -11.31 5.58 -4.00
C ARG A 62 -10.08 5.48 -3.09
N GLU A 63 -10.36 5.32 -1.82
CA GLU A 63 -9.36 5.05 -0.81
C GLU A 63 -9.23 3.54 -0.59
N ILE A 64 -7.98 3.09 -0.49
CA ILE A 64 -7.59 1.72 -0.18
C ILE A 64 -6.64 1.73 1.00
N GLU A 65 -6.61 0.64 1.74
CA GLU A 65 -5.59 0.36 2.74
C GLU A 65 -4.55 -0.59 2.14
N VAL A 66 -3.29 -0.20 2.25
CA VAL A 66 -2.15 -1.04 1.91
C VAL A 66 -1.40 -1.33 3.19
N SER A 67 -1.51 -2.56 3.67
CA SER A 67 -1.00 -3.00 4.97
C SER A 67 -0.24 -4.31 4.84
N GLY A 68 0.59 -4.60 5.83
CA GLY A 68 1.33 -5.84 5.90
C GLY A 68 1.55 -6.28 7.34
N GLN A 69 1.85 -7.57 7.49
CA GLN A 69 2.23 -8.17 8.77
C GLN A 69 3.28 -9.25 8.54
N ILE A 70 4.08 -9.51 9.55
CA ILE A 70 5.03 -10.62 9.57
C ILE A 70 4.29 -11.83 10.14
N ASP A 71 4.15 -12.88 9.33
CA ASP A 71 3.50 -14.12 9.73
C ASP A 71 4.48 -15.08 10.38
N ARG A 72 5.70 -15.17 9.83
CA ARG A 72 6.78 -16.02 10.33
C ARG A 72 8.12 -15.34 10.15
N GLY A 73 8.99 -15.53 11.11
CA GLY A 73 10.34 -15.01 11.08
C GLY A 73 10.98 -15.12 12.44
N PHE A 74 12.22 -14.69 12.54
CA PHE A 74 12.96 -14.72 13.77
C PHE A 74 12.43 -13.62 14.72
N ASP A 75 11.86 -14.02 15.85
CA ASP A 75 11.42 -13.17 17.00
C ASP A 75 10.58 -11.92 16.64
N LEU A 76 9.98 -11.92 15.45
CA LEU A 76 9.27 -10.77 14.87
C LEU A 76 7.80 -11.05 14.57
N LEU A 77 7.28 -12.15 15.09
CA LEU A 77 5.93 -12.63 14.84
C LEU A 77 4.87 -11.56 15.14
N ASN A 78 3.92 -11.44 14.24
CA ASN A 78 2.76 -10.53 14.36
C ASN A 78 3.12 -9.03 14.47
N ARG A 79 4.30 -8.63 14.07
CA ARG A 79 4.60 -7.20 13.97
C ARG A 79 4.00 -6.64 12.68
N PRO A 80 3.35 -5.47 12.76
CA PRO A 80 2.94 -4.77 11.55
C PRO A 80 4.17 -4.37 10.74
N VAL A 81 4.07 -4.51 9.44
CA VAL A 81 5.04 -3.96 8.50
C VAL A 81 4.62 -2.53 8.20
N ASP A 82 5.57 -1.60 8.19
CA ASP A 82 5.30 -0.23 7.79
C ASP A 82 4.82 -0.24 6.34
N GLY A 83 3.51 -0.05 6.17
CA GLY A 83 2.87 -0.02 4.86
C GLY A 83 2.56 1.41 4.41
N LEU A 84 2.04 1.54 3.21
CA LEU A 84 1.52 2.82 2.73
C LEU A 84 0.37 3.33 3.62
N GLY A 85 -0.31 2.44 4.34
CA GLY A 85 -1.50 2.76 5.12
C GLY A 85 -2.67 3.09 4.20
N VAL A 86 -3.47 4.10 4.56
CA VAL A 86 -4.57 4.56 3.71
C VAL A 86 -4.05 5.47 2.62
N VAL A 87 -4.35 5.12 1.38
CA VAL A 87 -3.99 5.89 0.19
C VAL A 87 -5.20 6.05 -0.72
N ARG A 88 -5.20 7.14 -1.52
CA ARG A 88 -6.19 7.38 -2.56
C ARG A 88 -5.61 7.01 -3.92
N ILE A 89 -6.35 6.23 -4.69
CA ILE A 89 -5.98 5.90 -6.06
C ILE A 89 -6.29 7.09 -6.95
N ILE A 90 -5.29 7.63 -7.62
CA ILE A 90 -5.46 8.68 -8.63
C ILE A 90 -4.79 8.27 -9.92
N SER A 91 -5.33 8.74 -11.03
CA SER A 91 -4.77 8.55 -12.37
C SER A 91 -4.62 9.94 -12.99
N PRO A 92 -3.44 10.55 -12.89
CA PRO A 92 -3.20 11.90 -13.43
C PRO A 92 -3.21 11.92 -14.95
N ASP A 93 -2.88 10.81 -15.56
CA ASP A 93 -2.91 10.57 -17.00
C ASP A 93 -3.24 9.09 -17.26
N LYS A 94 -3.34 8.71 -18.55
CA LYS A 94 -3.63 7.31 -18.94
C LYS A 94 -2.42 6.39 -18.81
N ALA A 95 -1.25 6.88 -18.50
CA ALA A 95 -0.04 6.08 -18.42
C ALA A 95 0.39 5.79 -16.97
N THR A 96 -0.30 6.40 -15.98
CA THR A 96 0.17 6.39 -14.59
C THR A 96 -0.96 6.20 -13.60
N ILE A 97 -0.74 5.31 -12.64
CA ILE A 97 -1.52 5.21 -11.40
C ILE A 97 -0.67 5.76 -10.26
N CYS A 98 -1.25 6.60 -9.42
CA CYS A 98 -0.58 7.09 -8.22
C CYS A 98 -1.35 6.68 -6.96
N PHE A 99 -0.63 6.30 -5.93
CA PHE A 99 -1.16 6.09 -4.58
C PHE A 99 -0.81 7.30 -3.73
N GLN A 100 -1.76 8.19 -3.59
CA GLN A 100 -1.62 9.44 -2.88
C GLN A 100 -1.96 9.25 -1.40
N LYS A 101 -1.10 9.73 -0.49
CA LYS A 101 -1.43 9.82 0.95
C LYS A 101 -2.19 11.12 1.22
N PRO A 102 -3.51 11.07 1.44
CA PRO A 102 -4.26 12.29 1.71
C PRO A 102 -3.95 12.82 3.12
N PHE A 103 -3.90 14.13 3.25
CA PHE A 103 -3.86 14.79 4.55
C PHE A 103 -5.25 14.82 5.17
N TYR A 104 -5.39 14.20 6.33
CA TYR A 104 -6.64 14.18 7.09
C TYR A 104 -6.63 15.14 8.28
N THR A 105 -5.46 15.66 8.64
CA THR A 105 -5.28 16.55 9.79
C THR A 105 -5.84 17.95 9.56
N GLU A 106 -5.90 18.37 8.30
CA GLU A 106 -6.48 19.65 7.91
C GLU A 106 -7.63 19.40 6.94
N ARG A 107 -8.79 19.94 7.22
CA ARG A 107 -10.01 19.67 6.44
C ARG A 107 -11.01 20.81 6.52
N ILE A 108 -11.99 20.75 5.62
CA ILE A 108 -13.26 21.46 5.74
C ILE A 108 -14.34 20.40 5.95
N LEU A 109 -14.98 20.40 7.10
CA LEU A 109 -16.05 19.46 7.42
C LEU A 109 -17.36 19.82 6.71
N ASP A 110 -17.64 21.11 6.57
CA ASP A 110 -18.80 21.58 5.82
C ASP A 110 -18.47 21.68 4.34
N GLU A 111 -18.89 20.69 3.57
CA GLU A 111 -18.70 20.64 2.10
C GLU A 111 -19.35 21.82 1.35
N LYS A 112 -20.29 22.55 1.99
CA LYS A 112 -20.94 23.73 1.42
C LYS A 112 -20.23 25.03 1.77
N SER A 113 -19.15 24.97 2.54
CA SER A 113 -18.39 26.14 2.91
C SER A 113 -17.88 26.89 1.69
N THR A 114 -18.07 28.21 1.67
CA THR A 114 -17.53 29.10 0.62
C THR A 114 -16.00 29.09 0.57
N TYR A 115 -15.35 28.58 1.62
CA TYR A 115 -13.90 28.49 1.73
C TYR A 115 -13.31 27.24 1.11
N GLN A 116 -14.16 26.27 0.69
CA GLN A 116 -13.71 24.99 0.11
C GLN A 116 -12.73 25.16 -1.04
N GLN A 117 -13.01 26.10 -1.95
CA GLN A 117 -12.14 26.35 -3.10
C GLN A 117 -10.79 26.96 -2.66
N SER A 118 -10.81 27.96 -1.81
CA SER A 118 -9.59 28.60 -1.30
C SER A 118 -8.74 27.62 -0.50
N PHE A 119 -9.37 26.79 0.32
CA PHE A 119 -8.70 25.76 1.08
C PHE A 119 -8.01 24.73 0.15
N SER A 120 -8.71 24.24 -0.87
CA SER A 120 -8.16 23.29 -1.83
C SER A 120 -6.99 23.85 -2.63
N LEU A 121 -7.02 25.14 -2.95
CA LEU A 121 -5.91 25.81 -3.64
C LEU A 121 -4.69 26.01 -2.74
N SER A 122 -4.90 26.23 -1.44
CA SER A 122 -3.83 26.44 -0.45
C SER A 122 -3.25 25.14 0.08
N ASN A 123 -4.04 24.07 0.12
CA ASN A 123 -3.68 22.77 0.68
C ASN A 123 -3.59 21.73 -0.44
N MET A 124 -2.57 21.88 -1.30
CA MET A 124 -2.29 20.90 -2.34
C MET A 124 -1.94 19.55 -1.68
N GLN A 125 -2.64 18.51 -2.12
CA GLN A 125 -2.33 17.17 -1.67
C GLN A 125 -0.97 16.72 -2.24
N PRO A 126 -0.15 15.97 -1.46
CA PRO A 126 1.12 15.49 -1.96
C PRO A 126 0.90 14.58 -3.16
N ALA A 127 1.78 14.66 -4.12
CA ALA A 127 1.85 13.64 -5.17
C ALA A 127 2.18 12.31 -4.49
N GLY A 128 1.41 11.28 -4.80
CA GLY A 128 1.69 9.94 -4.30
C GLY A 128 2.80 9.25 -5.09
N LYS A 129 3.13 8.02 -4.71
CA LYS A 129 4.01 7.18 -5.51
C LYS A 129 3.32 6.80 -6.81
N SER A 130 4.06 6.91 -7.91
CA SER A 130 3.57 6.67 -9.26
C SER A 130 3.98 5.29 -9.75
N TYR A 131 3.05 4.61 -10.39
CA TYR A 131 3.22 3.29 -10.99
C TYR A 131 2.86 3.37 -12.47
N PRO A 132 3.76 2.99 -13.37
CA PRO A 132 3.46 2.98 -14.80
C PRO A 132 2.37 1.94 -15.10
N VAL A 133 1.42 2.32 -15.93
CA VAL A 133 0.42 1.41 -16.47
C VAL A 133 1.06 0.60 -17.59
N VAL A 134 1.06 -0.73 -17.41
CA VAL A 134 1.62 -1.66 -18.41
C VAL A 134 0.60 -1.92 -19.52
N ALA A 135 -0.67 -2.07 -19.16
CA ALA A 135 -1.77 -2.33 -20.08
C ALA A 135 -3.11 -1.89 -19.46
N TYR A 136 -4.14 -1.88 -20.28
CA TYR A 136 -5.52 -1.77 -19.82
C TYR A 136 -6.26 -3.08 -20.04
N SER A 137 -7.05 -3.51 -19.05
CA SER A 137 -7.92 -4.68 -19.21
C SER A 137 -9.08 -4.38 -20.21
N LYS A 138 -9.79 -5.43 -20.62
CA LYS A 138 -10.99 -5.27 -21.47
C LYS A 138 -12.07 -4.41 -20.82
N GLU A 139 -12.07 -4.34 -19.49
CA GLU A 139 -12.98 -3.52 -18.68
C GLU A 139 -12.38 -2.15 -18.32
N GLN A 140 -11.36 -1.72 -19.03
CA GLN A 140 -10.64 -0.43 -18.82
C GLN A 140 -9.95 -0.30 -17.46
N GLY A 141 -9.72 -1.40 -16.74
CA GLY A 141 -8.89 -1.41 -15.54
C GLY A 141 -7.42 -1.19 -15.88
N ALA A 142 -6.74 -0.32 -15.14
CA ALA A 142 -5.32 -0.07 -15.32
C ALA A 142 -4.48 -1.18 -14.66
N ILE A 143 -3.60 -1.81 -15.41
CA ILE A 143 -2.75 -2.90 -14.94
C ILE A 143 -1.36 -2.35 -14.64
N ILE A 144 -0.90 -2.53 -13.39
CA ILE A 144 0.41 -2.11 -12.92
C ILE A 144 1.23 -3.32 -12.48
N ARG A 145 2.54 -3.29 -12.68
CA ARG A 145 3.45 -4.32 -12.19
C ARG A 145 3.77 -4.07 -10.73
N ILE A 146 3.59 -5.09 -9.88
CA ILE A 146 3.83 -4.98 -8.44
C ILE A 146 4.88 -5.96 -7.91
N THR A 147 5.49 -6.78 -8.75
CA THR A 147 6.47 -7.80 -8.37
C THR A 147 7.56 -7.23 -7.47
N GLU A 148 8.19 -6.15 -7.90
CA GLU A 148 9.30 -5.52 -7.18
C GLU A 148 8.89 -5.11 -5.77
N TYR A 149 7.72 -4.45 -5.62
CA TYR A 149 7.21 -3.99 -4.32
C TYR A 149 6.89 -5.14 -3.38
N LEU A 150 6.40 -6.26 -3.90
CA LEU A 150 6.16 -7.47 -3.11
C LEU A 150 7.48 -8.11 -2.67
N MET A 151 8.46 -8.18 -3.57
CA MET A 151 9.73 -8.86 -3.31
C MET A 151 10.69 -8.04 -2.44
N THR A 152 10.77 -6.73 -2.65
CA THR A 152 11.66 -5.85 -1.88
C THR A 152 10.98 -5.25 -0.64
N GLY A 153 9.69 -5.10 -0.67
CA GLY A 153 8.91 -4.38 0.35
C GLY A 153 8.99 -2.87 0.26
N ASP A 154 9.80 -2.35 -0.67
CA ASP A 154 9.94 -0.91 -0.85
C ASP A 154 8.60 -0.23 -1.06
N ASP A 155 8.38 0.85 -0.31
CA ASP A 155 7.23 1.74 -0.35
C ASP A 155 5.86 1.14 -0.01
N TRP A 156 5.66 -0.16 -0.20
CA TRP A 156 4.37 -0.80 0.10
C TRP A 156 4.39 -1.51 1.45
N PHE A 157 5.46 -2.24 1.73
CA PHE A 157 5.56 -3.15 2.86
C PHE A 157 6.99 -3.19 3.37
N SER A 158 7.55 -2.02 3.68
CA SER A 158 8.90 -1.93 4.20
C SER A 158 8.93 -2.45 5.64
N TYR A 159 9.95 -3.22 5.91
CA TYR A 159 10.30 -3.62 7.25
C TYR A 159 11.63 -2.95 7.60
N ASN A 160 11.58 -2.04 8.53
CA ASN A 160 12.76 -1.30 8.96
C ASN A 160 13.20 -1.80 10.35
N ASP A 161 14.03 -2.83 10.35
CA ASP A 161 14.69 -3.28 11.56
C ASP A 161 16.21 -3.21 11.38
N SER A 162 16.88 -2.79 12.42
CA SER A 162 18.35 -2.69 12.47
C SER A 162 19.07 -4.03 12.30
N PHE A 163 18.36 -5.15 12.47
CA PHE A 163 18.89 -6.51 12.34
C PHE A 163 18.86 -7.05 10.91
N ILE A 164 17.98 -6.53 10.08
CA ILE A 164 17.79 -6.97 8.69
C ILE A 164 18.58 -6.05 7.79
N ARG A 165 19.68 -6.56 7.21
CA ARG A 165 20.59 -5.74 6.42
C ARG A 165 20.20 -5.71 4.96
N SER A 166 20.40 -6.79 4.27
CA SER A 166 20.21 -6.85 2.81
C SER A 166 19.17 -7.86 2.43
N LEU A 167 18.31 -7.50 1.52
CA LEU A 167 17.41 -8.44 0.87
C LEU A 167 18.22 -9.30 -0.12
N VAL A 168 17.86 -10.57 -0.20
CA VAL A 168 18.39 -11.54 -1.20
C VAL A 168 17.24 -11.89 -2.15
N PRO A 169 17.01 -11.08 -3.20
CA PRO A 169 15.84 -11.23 -4.08
C PRO A 169 15.78 -12.58 -4.78
N GLU A 170 16.94 -13.17 -5.09
CA GLU A 170 17.06 -14.44 -5.81
C GLU A 170 16.47 -15.62 -5.02
N LEU A 171 16.48 -15.54 -3.69
CA LEU A 171 15.90 -16.54 -2.81
C LEU A 171 14.44 -16.22 -2.45
N SER A 172 14.00 -14.99 -2.69
CA SER A 172 12.65 -14.53 -2.31
C SER A 172 11.60 -15.08 -3.30
N GLU A 173 10.44 -15.44 -2.77
CA GLU A 173 9.37 -16.07 -3.54
C GLU A 173 7.98 -15.66 -3.08
N ILE A 174 7.03 -15.64 -4.01
CA ILE A 174 5.61 -15.42 -3.71
C ILE A 174 4.98 -16.77 -3.40
N MET A 175 4.54 -16.95 -2.16
CA MET A 175 4.01 -18.20 -1.65
C MET A 175 2.53 -18.38 -1.97
N LYS A 176 1.76 -17.30 -1.90
CA LYS A 176 0.31 -17.36 -2.04
C LYS A 176 -0.26 -16.02 -2.47
N ILE A 177 -1.26 -16.07 -3.33
CA ILE A 177 -2.13 -14.94 -3.68
C ILE A 177 -3.54 -15.35 -3.26
N HIS A 178 -4.18 -14.53 -2.43
CA HIS A 178 -5.50 -14.83 -1.90
C HIS A 178 -6.44 -13.65 -2.08
N PRO A 179 -7.38 -13.71 -3.05
CA PRO A 179 -8.44 -12.73 -3.18
C PRO A 179 -9.45 -12.91 -2.05
N PHE A 180 -9.97 -11.80 -1.54
CA PHE A 180 -11.04 -11.77 -0.55
C PHE A 180 -12.07 -10.70 -0.91
N LYS A 181 -13.15 -10.64 -0.15
CA LYS A 181 -14.33 -9.82 -0.50
C LYS A 181 -14.01 -8.35 -0.76
N GLU A 182 -13.09 -7.76 0.00
CA GLU A 182 -12.72 -6.36 -0.08
C GLU A 182 -11.37 -6.10 -0.77
N GLY A 183 -10.65 -7.16 -1.20
CA GLY A 183 -9.31 -6.95 -1.74
C GLY A 183 -8.56 -8.21 -2.12
N VAL A 184 -7.24 -8.12 -2.02
CA VAL A 184 -6.30 -9.21 -2.29
C VAL A 184 -5.13 -9.16 -1.32
N SER A 185 -4.66 -10.33 -0.90
CA SER A 185 -3.43 -10.47 -0.11
C SER A 185 -2.41 -11.36 -0.80
N PHE A 186 -1.15 -11.07 -0.52
CA PHE A 186 0.02 -11.73 -1.05
C PHE A 186 0.89 -12.21 0.11
N THR A 187 1.14 -13.50 0.24
CA THR A 187 2.12 -14.03 1.19
C THR A 187 3.43 -14.20 0.45
N VAL A 188 4.46 -13.52 0.91
CA VAL A 188 5.78 -13.49 0.31
C VAL A 188 6.81 -13.96 1.31
N ARG A 189 7.67 -14.89 0.91
CA ARG A 189 8.85 -15.26 1.69
C ARG A 189 10.03 -14.45 1.15
N ARG A 190 10.56 -13.58 2.00
CA ARG A 190 11.74 -12.78 1.72
C ARG A 190 12.93 -13.33 2.47
N TYR A 191 14.09 -13.34 1.85
CA TYR A 191 15.33 -13.72 2.49
C TYR A 191 16.19 -12.48 2.72
N HIS A 192 16.66 -12.33 3.93
CA HIS A 192 17.50 -11.21 4.33
C HIS A 192 18.84 -11.71 4.84
N GLY A 193 19.92 -11.09 4.36
CA GLY A 193 21.26 -11.34 4.89
C GLY A 193 21.34 -10.91 6.36
N VAL A 194 21.91 -11.78 7.17
CA VAL A 194 22.12 -11.54 8.61
C VAL A 194 23.60 -11.71 8.87
N GLU A 195 24.21 -10.71 9.48
CA GLU A 195 25.57 -10.83 10.02
C GLU A 195 25.50 -11.48 11.38
N ALA A 196 26.50 -12.29 11.72
CA ALA A 196 26.62 -12.89 13.04
C ALA A 196 26.89 -11.80 14.07
N GLU A 197 25.87 -11.24 14.64
CA GLU A 197 25.95 -10.22 15.67
C GLU A 197 25.21 -10.66 16.94
N ARG A 198 25.74 -10.21 18.07
CA ARG A 198 25.09 -10.41 19.36
C ARG A 198 24.31 -9.16 19.73
N TYR A 199 22.99 -9.30 19.71
CA TYR A 199 22.11 -8.20 20.12
C TYR A 199 21.66 -8.38 21.56
N MET A 200 21.66 -7.28 22.31
CA MET A 200 21.10 -7.22 23.64
C MET A 200 19.69 -6.64 23.56
N LEU A 201 18.69 -7.48 23.68
CA LEU A 201 17.30 -7.06 23.85
C LEU A 201 16.97 -7.12 25.36
N SER A 202 16.95 -5.96 25.98
CA SER A 202 16.76 -5.82 27.44
C SER A 202 17.73 -6.69 28.25
N SER A 203 17.26 -7.75 28.90
CA SER A 203 18.09 -8.68 29.69
C SER A 203 18.52 -9.93 28.92
N SER A 204 18.13 -10.11 27.69
CA SER A 204 18.42 -11.31 26.90
C SER A 204 19.32 -10.99 25.71
N ALA A 205 20.34 -11.83 25.49
CA ALA A 205 21.16 -11.75 24.29
C ALA A 205 20.59 -12.66 23.21
N ILE A 206 20.37 -12.12 22.04
CA ILE A 206 20.02 -12.88 20.84
C ILE A 206 21.26 -13.01 19.99
N ILE A 207 21.60 -14.23 19.61
CA ILE A 207 22.70 -14.52 18.70
C ILE A 207 22.05 -14.90 17.36
N LEU A 208 22.23 -14.05 16.36
CA LEU A 208 21.80 -14.34 15.00
C LEU A 208 22.86 -15.19 14.31
N PRO A 209 22.49 -16.30 13.66
CA PRO A 209 23.43 -17.04 12.84
C PRO A 209 23.81 -16.23 11.59
N GLU A 210 25.04 -16.36 11.14
CA GLU A 210 25.46 -15.84 9.83
C GLU A 210 24.70 -16.55 8.71
N GLY A 211 24.21 -15.79 7.73
CA GLY A 211 23.54 -16.36 6.57
C GLY A 211 22.35 -15.56 6.10
N SER A 212 21.44 -16.24 5.40
CA SER A 212 20.19 -15.65 4.91
C SER A 212 18.99 -16.22 5.68
N MET A 213 18.25 -15.35 6.33
CA MET A 213 17.07 -15.72 7.10
C MET A 213 15.78 -15.46 6.33
N PRO A 214 14.85 -16.42 6.30
CA PRO A 214 13.54 -16.22 5.72
C PRO A 214 12.62 -15.40 6.64
N LEU A 215 11.86 -14.52 6.03
CA LEU A 215 10.81 -13.75 6.64
C LEU A 215 9.54 -13.90 5.79
N GLU A 216 8.49 -14.50 6.33
CA GLU A 216 7.19 -14.59 5.66
C GLU A 216 6.35 -13.37 6.04
N VAL A 217 5.93 -12.63 5.03
CA VAL A 217 5.15 -11.39 5.16
C VAL A 217 3.88 -11.53 4.35
N THR A 218 2.73 -11.27 4.97
CA THR A 218 1.47 -11.12 4.24
C THR A 218 1.19 -9.65 4.04
N CYS A 219 1.08 -9.28 2.78
CA CYS A 219 0.79 -7.95 2.27
C CYS A 219 -0.65 -7.90 1.76
N ALA A 220 -1.42 -6.88 2.09
CA ALA A 220 -2.81 -6.77 1.68
C ALA A 220 -3.12 -5.41 1.06
N VAL A 221 -3.90 -5.44 -0.01
CA VAL A 221 -4.54 -4.27 -0.63
C VAL A 221 -6.03 -4.42 -0.43
N ARG A 222 -6.64 -3.52 0.34
CA ARG A 222 -8.04 -3.57 0.72
C ARG A 222 -8.78 -2.32 0.29
N LEU A 223 -9.91 -2.47 -0.37
CA LEU A 223 -10.81 -1.37 -0.69
C LEU A 223 -11.56 -0.92 0.56
N LEU A 224 -11.46 0.35 0.90
CA LEU A 224 -12.19 0.90 2.04
C LEU A 224 -13.66 1.17 1.71
N PRO A 225 -14.58 1.04 2.68
CA PRO A 225 -16.01 1.26 2.45
C PRO A 225 -16.29 2.72 2.06
N LEU A 226 -17.31 2.92 1.22
CA LEU A 226 -17.79 4.25 0.84
C LEU A 226 -18.58 4.94 1.95
N LYS A 227 -19.17 4.16 2.83
CA LYS A 227 -20.05 4.68 3.87
C LYS A 227 -19.21 5.49 4.86
N LYS A 228 -19.45 6.78 4.87
CA LYS A 228 -18.96 7.66 5.92
C LYS A 228 -19.82 7.42 7.16
N ASP A 229 -19.22 6.92 8.21
CA ASP A 229 -19.89 6.87 9.52
C ASP A 229 -20.27 8.27 9.97
N GLN A 230 -21.31 8.37 10.79
CA GLN A 230 -21.67 9.64 11.41
C GLN A 230 -20.48 10.13 12.24
N ILE A 231 -19.94 11.26 11.83
CA ILE A 231 -18.86 11.93 12.53
C ILE A 231 -19.37 12.28 13.93
N ARG A 232 -18.62 11.86 14.94
CA ARG A 232 -18.88 12.24 16.33
C ARG A 232 -17.66 12.92 16.90
N LEU A 233 -17.85 14.18 17.31
CA LEU A 233 -16.81 14.93 17.97
C LEU A 233 -16.54 14.37 19.37
N ALA A 234 -15.29 14.44 19.78
CA ALA A 234 -14.87 13.99 21.09
C ALA A 234 -15.28 15.00 22.15
N ASP A 235 -15.55 14.50 23.35
CA ASP A 235 -15.74 15.31 24.53
C ASP A 235 -14.66 14.95 25.54
N TYR A 236 -13.94 15.95 26.06
CA TYR A 236 -12.82 15.74 27.00
C TYR A 236 -13.26 15.00 28.29
N ARG A 237 -14.55 14.99 28.58
CA ARG A 237 -15.12 14.27 29.76
C ARG A 237 -15.16 12.75 29.53
N ILE A 238 -15.02 12.30 28.29
CA ILE A 238 -15.14 10.90 27.93
C ILE A 238 -13.85 10.47 27.23
N PRO A 239 -13.00 9.64 27.86
CA PRO A 239 -11.66 9.32 27.38
C PRO A 239 -11.70 8.24 26.28
N TYR A 240 -12.22 8.55 25.11
CA TYR A 240 -12.08 7.70 23.93
C TYR A 240 -10.76 7.94 23.20
N ARG A 241 -10.38 6.99 22.38
CA ARG A 241 -9.35 7.22 21.37
C ARG A 241 -9.88 8.22 20.34
N THR A 242 -9.07 9.20 20.03
CA THR A 242 -9.48 10.30 19.16
C THR A 242 -8.49 10.50 18.01
N LEU A 243 -8.98 11.08 16.92
CA LEU A 243 -8.19 11.62 15.83
C LEU A 243 -8.38 13.13 15.82
N SER A 244 -7.34 13.88 16.15
CA SER A 244 -7.38 15.34 16.12
C SER A 244 -7.24 15.89 14.71
N PHE A 245 -7.90 16.98 14.42
CA PHE A 245 -7.87 17.64 13.13
C PHE A 245 -8.09 19.16 13.30
N LYS A 246 -7.80 19.91 12.25
CA LYS A 246 -8.05 21.34 12.14
C LYS A 246 -9.15 21.57 11.12
N ASP A 247 -10.22 22.22 11.53
CA ASP A 247 -11.37 22.55 10.69
C ASP A 247 -11.33 24.02 10.25
N TYR A 248 -11.38 24.24 8.95
CA TYR A 248 -11.39 25.58 8.32
C TYR A 248 -12.76 25.93 7.75
N SER A 249 -13.82 25.21 8.09
CA SER A 249 -15.16 25.40 7.51
C SER A 249 -15.75 26.79 7.79
N GLN A 250 -15.44 27.38 8.95
CA GLN A 250 -16.03 28.64 9.38
C GLN A 250 -15.17 29.85 9.01
N ASN A 251 -13.85 29.70 9.02
CA ASN A 251 -12.94 30.80 8.73
C ASN A 251 -11.61 30.24 8.20
N PRO A 252 -11.17 30.65 6.99
CA PRO A 252 -9.92 30.17 6.40
C PRO A 252 -8.66 30.67 7.14
N TYR A 253 -8.80 31.69 8.00
CA TYR A 253 -7.70 32.27 8.78
C TYR A 253 -7.70 31.84 10.24
N CYS A 254 -8.80 31.23 10.72
CA CYS A 254 -8.96 30.75 12.09
C CYS A 254 -9.41 29.31 12.06
N MET A 255 -8.46 28.40 12.26
CA MET A 255 -8.75 26.97 12.41
C MET A 255 -9.43 26.73 13.77
N VAL A 256 -10.35 25.78 13.78
CA VAL A 256 -10.87 25.17 15.00
C VAL A 256 -10.20 23.81 15.16
N GLU A 257 -9.46 23.63 16.25
CA GLU A 257 -8.94 22.31 16.59
C GLU A 257 -10.05 21.49 17.26
N ASP A 258 -10.31 20.32 16.73
CA ASP A 258 -11.28 19.39 17.27
C ASP A 258 -10.78 17.95 17.12
N SER A 259 -11.51 17.03 17.68
CA SER A 259 -11.15 15.61 17.64
C SER A 259 -12.36 14.74 17.35
N LEU A 260 -12.17 13.75 16.51
CA LEU A 260 -13.15 12.71 16.21
C LEU A 260 -12.94 11.53 17.14
N ILE A 261 -14.02 10.95 17.62
CA ILE A 261 -13.98 9.67 18.34
C ILE A 261 -13.71 8.54 17.35
N LEU A 262 -12.67 7.74 17.61
CA LEU A 262 -12.45 6.48 16.92
C LEU A 262 -13.33 5.41 17.56
N ARG A 263 -14.31 4.91 16.81
CA ARG A 263 -15.26 3.90 17.29
C ARG A 263 -15.47 2.80 16.24
N TRP A 264 -15.83 1.64 16.71
CA TRP A 264 -16.27 0.57 15.83
C TRP A 264 -17.68 0.87 15.26
N ASP A 265 -17.93 0.39 14.04
CA ASP A 265 -19.29 0.40 13.48
C ASP A 265 -20.12 -0.70 14.15
N MET A 266 -20.88 -0.30 15.18
CA MET A 266 -21.76 -1.21 15.91
C MET A 266 -23.05 -1.55 15.16
N SER A 267 -23.25 -1.04 13.94
CA SER A 267 -24.37 -1.46 13.09
C SER A 267 -24.16 -2.84 12.48
N GLN A 268 -22.93 -3.35 12.54
CA GLN A 268 -22.53 -4.68 12.08
C GLN A 268 -22.00 -5.50 13.27
N PRO A 269 -22.20 -6.81 13.28
CA PRO A 269 -21.58 -7.68 14.28
C PRO A 269 -20.05 -7.58 14.22
N LEU A 270 -19.41 -7.44 15.36
CA LEU A 270 -17.97 -7.56 15.47
C LEU A 270 -17.59 -9.04 15.41
N THR A 271 -16.78 -9.40 14.43
CA THR A 271 -16.28 -10.77 14.26
C THR A 271 -14.91 -10.91 14.89
N PHE A 272 -14.76 -11.82 15.82
CA PHE A 272 -13.49 -12.16 16.43
C PHE A 272 -13.04 -13.53 15.94
N TYR A 273 -11.77 -13.66 15.62
CA TYR A 273 -11.15 -14.93 15.29
C TYR A 273 -10.31 -15.39 16.48
N VAL A 274 -10.54 -16.61 16.91
CA VAL A 274 -9.72 -17.24 17.94
C VAL A 274 -8.65 -18.05 17.24
N ASP A 275 -7.40 -17.88 17.63
CA ASP A 275 -6.27 -18.62 17.06
C ASP A 275 -6.48 -20.12 17.20
N THR A 276 -6.10 -20.87 16.17
CA THR A 276 -6.20 -22.34 16.15
C THR A 276 -5.33 -23.03 17.20
N LEU A 277 -4.28 -22.35 17.68
CA LEU A 277 -3.41 -22.80 18.77
C LEU A 277 -3.99 -22.54 20.16
N PHE A 278 -5.10 -21.79 20.24
CA PHE A 278 -5.76 -21.53 21.52
C PHE A 278 -6.25 -22.87 22.14
N PRO A 279 -6.02 -23.10 23.44
CA PRO A 279 -6.41 -24.36 24.09
C PRO A 279 -7.91 -24.60 23.98
N LYS A 280 -8.29 -25.77 23.45
CA LYS A 280 -9.70 -26.10 23.16
C LYS A 280 -10.59 -26.11 24.40
N GLU A 281 -10.01 -26.38 25.54
CA GLU A 281 -10.70 -26.40 26.84
C GLU A 281 -11.27 -25.04 27.25
N TYR A 282 -10.67 -23.94 26.79
CA TYR A 282 -11.15 -22.60 27.10
C TYR A 282 -12.02 -21.99 25.97
N PHE A 283 -12.24 -22.73 24.88
CA PHE A 283 -12.97 -22.23 23.71
C PHE A 283 -14.40 -21.80 24.04
N GLN A 284 -15.07 -22.50 24.95
CA GLN A 284 -16.42 -22.19 25.37
C GLN A 284 -16.47 -20.85 26.16
N ALA A 285 -15.53 -20.67 27.07
CA ALA A 285 -15.42 -19.42 27.85
C ALA A 285 -15.12 -18.17 27.01
N VAL A 286 -14.47 -18.33 25.85
CA VAL A 286 -14.23 -17.22 24.93
C VAL A 286 -15.47 -16.89 24.11
N LYS A 287 -16.37 -17.86 23.90
CA LYS A 287 -17.62 -17.65 23.15
C LYS A 287 -18.72 -17.00 23.97
N GLU A 288 -18.70 -17.16 25.29
CA GLU A 288 -19.63 -16.56 26.24
C GLU A 288 -19.27 -15.09 26.55
#